data_9b2055d7897498b38585c8255395cc47
#
_entry.id   9b2055d7897498b38585c8255395cc47
#
_cell.length_a   1.000
_cell.length_b   1.000
_cell.length_c   1.000
_cell.angle_alpha   90.00
_cell.angle_beta   90.00
_cell.angle_gamma   90.00
#
_symmetry.space_group_name_H-M   'P 1'
#
loop_
_entity.id
_entity.type
_entity.pdbx_description
1 polymer ?
#
loop_
_entity_poly.entity_id
_entity_poly.type
_entity_poly.pdbx_seq_one_letter_code
_entity_poly.pdbx_strand_id
1 'polypeptide(L)'
;FLLQNRLMLIIMIYAFDIEQNGFVLIAGDDRVYPVIGYSFESGYSTENIPLQLAGLLEEYKKEIYHAISQNVQPDNQIENEWVTILDENYVEQVTRNVGPLIQARFNQPSPWNLLCPNDPDGPGGHALVGCVAVSMVQVMHYWSYPEVGYGSHGYNHNEYGYLFADFGEAFYDFDSMPNNVATSASQLLLYHAGVAIDMGYGPNGSGAWVGTHYPCAMSAMEEHFLYKSIIHFEEKNDYSNSNWISIMQDELDSGRPVIYRGYDNSGAGGHAWNIDGYDDDHFHCNWGWGGSYNGYFLFSNLSAGGYTFGQGQAAVMGIEPLSLSEPNIVLMDSYFEEISGDGDGVVNPGEELDIFITIQNLIPWPTATNIALTLSTEEPSITILDDYDFIEIINTDDSYT
;
A
#
# COMPACT_ATOMS: atom_id res chain seq x y z
N PHE A 1 -41.05 -29.01 32.79
CA PHE A 1 -39.67 -28.53 32.77
C PHE A 1 -39.64 -27.21 32.00
N LEU A 2 -39.61 -26.10 32.74
CA LEU A 2 -39.32 -24.76 32.19
C LEU A 2 -37.83 -24.62 32.07
N LEU A 3 -37.28 -24.68 30.89
CA LEU A 3 -35.93 -24.26 30.54
C LEU A 3 -35.94 -22.71 30.73
N GLN A 4 -35.43 -22.19 31.85
CA GLN A 4 -35.03 -20.79 31.95
C GLN A 4 -33.76 -20.63 31.13
N ASN A 5 -33.87 -20.27 29.87
CA ASN A 5 -32.75 -19.73 29.12
C ASN A 5 -32.40 -18.35 29.68
N ARG A 6 -31.39 -18.29 30.56
CA ARG A 6 -30.75 -17.02 30.88
C ARG A 6 -29.91 -16.62 29.69
N LEU A 7 -30.34 -15.64 28.92
CA LEU A 7 -29.52 -14.91 27.97
C LEU A 7 -28.52 -14.09 28.82
N MET A 8 -27.23 -14.46 28.74
CA MET A 8 -26.15 -13.66 29.27
C MET A 8 -25.71 -12.76 28.13
N LEU A 9 -25.98 -11.46 28.21
CA LEU A 9 -25.43 -10.46 27.28
C LEU A 9 -23.97 -10.22 27.65
N ILE A 10 -23.03 -10.59 26.83
CA ILE A 10 -21.61 -10.28 27.00
C ILE A 10 -21.31 -9.07 26.10
N ILE A 11 -20.93 -7.96 26.73
CA ILE A 11 -20.45 -6.77 26.00
C ILE A 11 -18.96 -7.00 25.72
N MET A 12 -18.59 -7.02 24.44
CA MET A 12 -17.22 -7.32 24.01
C MET A 12 -16.36 -6.05 23.93
N ILE A 13 -16.95 -4.92 23.53
CA ILE A 13 -16.27 -3.65 23.32
C ILE A 13 -17.15 -2.52 23.85
N TYR A 14 -16.55 -1.60 24.58
CA TYR A 14 -17.12 -0.31 24.94
C TYR A 14 -16.50 0.76 24.06
N ALA A 15 -17.32 1.67 23.55
CA ALA A 15 -16.87 2.89 22.88
C ALA A 15 -17.23 4.10 23.73
N PHE A 16 -16.26 4.94 23.99
CA PHE A 16 -16.43 6.19 24.73
C PHE A 16 -16.03 7.37 23.85
N ASP A 17 -16.84 8.40 23.80
CA ASP A 17 -16.46 9.66 23.20
C ASP A 17 -15.49 10.40 24.13
N ILE A 18 -14.45 11.00 23.56
CA ILE A 18 -13.53 11.88 24.25
C ILE A 18 -13.71 13.32 23.76
N GLU A 19 -13.33 14.29 24.60
CA GLU A 19 -13.45 15.70 24.24
C GLU A 19 -12.73 16.03 22.93
N GLN A 20 -13.21 17.01 22.19
CA GLN A 20 -12.65 17.48 20.92
C GLN A 20 -12.81 16.53 19.72
N ASN A 21 -13.91 15.76 19.68
CA ASN A 21 -14.27 14.88 18.56
C ASN A 21 -13.36 13.67 18.39
N GLY A 22 -13.02 13.02 19.52
CA GLY A 22 -12.29 11.76 19.53
C GLY A 22 -13.10 10.61 20.11
N PHE A 23 -12.52 9.42 20.13
CA PHE A 23 -13.09 8.25 20.80
C PHE A 23 -11.99 7.34 21.37
N VAL A 24 -12.38 6.47 22.30
CA VAL A 24 -11.60 5.32 22.75
C VAL A 24 -12.44 4.06 22.77
N LEU A 25 -11.87 2.95 22.33
CA LEU A 25 -12.45 1.61 22.37
C LEU A 25 -11.77 0.79 23.45
N ILE A 26 -12.56 0.32 24.41
CA ILE A 26 -12.09 -0.47 25.54
C ILE A 26 -12.65 -1.88 25.43
N ALA A 27 -11.82 -2.89 25.67
CA ALA A 27 -12.23 -4.29 25.72
C ALA A 27 -13.21 -4.51 26.88
N GLY A 28 -14.19 -5.38 26.68
CA GLY A 28 -15.21 -5.70 27.67
C GLY A 28 -14.82 -6.79 28.67
N ASP A 29 -13.55 -7.22 28.69
CA ASP A 29 -13.05 -8.27 29.59
C ASP A 29 -11.56 -8.06 29.90
N ASP A 30 -11.17 -8.30 31.14
CA ASP A 30 -9.83 -8.06 31.66
C ASP A 30 -8.79 -9.13 31.30
N ARG A 31 -9.18 -10.16 30.54
CA ARG A 31 -8.28 -11.20 29.99
C ARG A 31 -7.52 -10.73 28.76
N VAL A 32 -7.86 -9.57 28.24
CA VAL A 32 -7.28 -8.98 27.03
C VAL A 32 -6.80 -7.56 27.30
N TYR A 33 -6.00 -7.02 26.37
CA TYR A 33 -5.56 -5.62 26.46
C TYR A 33 -6.74 -4.65 26.59
N PRO A 34 -6.66 -3.66 27.48
CA PRO A 34 -7.78 -2.75 27.76
C PRO A 34 -8.11 -1.81 26.58
N VAL A 35 -7.12 -1.10 26.05
CA VAL A 35 -7.29 -0.14 24.96
C VAL A 35 -7.06 -0.88 23.65
N ILE A 36 -8.08 -0.99 22.80
CA ILE A 36 -8.00 -1.69 21.52
C ILE A 36 -8.04 -0.74 20.33
N GLY A 37 -8.31 0.53 20.57
CA GLY A 37 -8.23 1.58 19.57
C GLY A 37 -8.67 2.93 20.12
N TYR A 38 -8.17 4.00 19.51
CA TYR A 38 -8.55 5.37 19.86
C TYR A 38 -8.32 6.33 18.70
N SER A 39 -8.97 7.47 18.77
CA SER A 39 -8.80 8.56 17.79
C SER A 39 -8.90 9.92 18.49
N PHE A 40 -8.10 10.87 17.99
CA PHE A 40 -8.25 12.29 18.31
C PHE A 40 -8.72 13.11 17.10
N GLU A 41 -9.05 12.43 15.98
CA GLU A 41 -9.35 13.05 14.70
C GLU A 41 -10.83 12.97 14.31
N SER A 42 -11.55 11.97 14.82
CA SER A 42 -12.95 11.72 14.52
C SER A 42 -13.67 11.08 15.68
N GLY A 43 -14.96 11.40 15.85
CA GLY A 43 -15.84 10.72 16.82
C GLY A 43 -16.23 9.31 16.35
N TYR A 44 -16.70 8.49 17.27
CA TYR A 44 -17.22 7.16 16.99
C TYR A 44 -18.74 7.20 16.74
N SER A 45 -19.17 6.43 15.75
CA SER A 45 -20.60 6.16 15.51
C SER A 45 -20.79 4.68 15.21
N THR A 46 -21.94 4.13 15.59
CA THR A 46 -22.33 2.77 15.19
C THR A 46 -22.92 2.72 13.77
N GLU A 47 -23.12 3.88 13.15
CA GLU A 47 -23.66 4.01 11.80
C GLU A 47 -22.53 4.31 10.81
N ASN A 48 -22.61 3.70 9.63
CA ASN A 48 -21.67 3.92 8.50
C ASN A 48 -20.19 3.66 8.88
N ILE A 49 -19.93 2.64 9.69
CA ILE A 49 -18.56 2.19 10.00
C ILE A 49 -17.91 1.72 8.71
N PRO A 50 -16.67 2.18 8.37
CA PRO A 50 -15.89 1.64 7.25
C PRO A 50 -15.81 0.11 7.32
N LEU A 51 -15.96 -0.56 6.19
CA LEU A 51 -15.98 -2.03 6.16
C LEU A 51 -14.67 -2.63 6.69
N GLN A 52 -13.54 -1.93 6.47
CA GLN A 52 -12.24 -2.27 7.01
C GLN A 52 -12.23 -2.28 8.54
N LEU A 53 -12.72 -1.20 9.14
CA LEU A 53 -12.83 -1.07 10.60
C LEU A 53 -13.87 -2.06 11.15
N ALA A 54 -15.00 -2.25 10.47
CA ALA A 54 -15.99 -3.23 10.87
C ALA A 54 -15.39 -4.66 10.91
N GLY A 55 -14.58 -5.02 9.92
CA GLY A 55 -13.82 -6.27 9.90
C GLY A 55 -12.87 -6.40 11.09
N LEU A 56 -12.08 -5.38 11.38
CA LEU A 56 -11.17 -5.35 12.53
C LEU A 56 -11.90 -5.49 13.86
N LEU A 57 -13.01 -4.78 14.04
CA LEU A 57 -13.82 -4.88 15.26
C LEU A 57 -14.46 -6.27 15.46
N GLU A 58 -14.82 -6.95 14.38
CA GLU A 58 -15.30 -8.34 14.45
C GLU A 58 -14.19 -9.32 14.86
N GLU A 59 -12.94 -9.09 14.40
CA GLU A 59 -11.79 -9.86 14.88
C GLU A 59 -11.57 -9.66 16.37
N TYR A 60 -11.54 -8.43 16.86
CA TYR A 60 -11.42 -8.16 18.30
C TYR A 60 -12.51 -8.86 19.11
N LYS A 61 -13.75 -8.82 18.65
CA LYS A 61 -14.85 -9.52 19.34
C LYS A 61 -14.62 -11.04 19.42
N LYS A 62 -14.09 -11.65 18.36
CA LYS A 62 -13.77 -13.09 18.34
C LYS A 62 -12.64 -13.42 19.31
N GLU A 63 -11.59 -12.61 19.35
CA GLU A 63 -10.47 -12.78 20.30
C GLU A 63 -10.94 -12.64 21.75
N ILE A 64 -11.71 -11.60 22.07
CA ILE A 64 -12.30 -11.40 23.39
C ILE A 64 -13.19 -12.59 23.78
N TYR A 65 -14.08 -13.02 22.86
CA TYR A 65 -14.92 -14.18 23.08
C TYR A 65 -14.11 -15.46 23.34
N HIS A 66 -13.05 -15.66 22.57
CA HIS A 66 -12.14 -16.79 22.76
C HIS A 66 -11.50 -16.75 24.16
N ALA A 67 -10.93 -15.61 24.55
CA ALA A 67 -10.32 -15.44 25.88
C ALA A 67 -11.30 -15.74 27.01
N ILE A 68 -12.55 -15.27 26.90
CA ILE A 68 -13.61 -15.57 27.87
C ILE A 68 -13.97 -17.06 27.87
N SER A 69 -14.25 -17.63 26.68
CA SER A 69 -14.77 -19.01 26.54
C SER A 69 -13.75 -20.09 26.93
N GLN A 70 -12.46 -19.83 26.67
CA GLN A 70 -11.36 -20.71 27.03
C GLN A 70 -10.75 -20.38 28.40
N ASN A 71 -11.27 -19.36 29.09
CA ASN A 71 -10.75 -18.88 30.37
C ASN A 71 -9.24 -18.62 30.31
N VAL A 72 -8.77 -17.96 29.22
CA VAL A 72 -7.37 -17.55 29.06
C VAL A 72 -6.99 -16.66 30.24
N GLN A 73 -5.83 -16.90 30.84
CA GLN A 73 -5.36 -16.02 31.92
C GLN A 73 -4.57 -14.87 31.31
N PRO A 74 -4.80 -13.61 31.75
CA PRO A 74 -3.98 -12.49 31.32
C PRO A 74 -2.54 -12.71 31.74
N ASP A 75 -1.61 -12.19 30.97
CA ASP A 75 -0.22 -12.10 31.40
C ASP A 75 0.03 -10.82 32.21
N ASN A 76 1.26 -10.70 32.74
CA ASN A 76 1.62 -9.56 33.58
C ASN A 76 1.52 -8.21 32.81
N GLN A 77 1.68 -8.21 31.49
CA GLN A 77 1.59 -6.99 30.70
C GLN A 77 0.12 -6.52 30.64
N ILE A 78 -0.80 -7.42 30.29
CA ILE A 78 -2.25 -7.13 30.27
C ILE A 78 -2.74 -6.66 31.65
N GLU A 79 -2.33 -7.38 32.73
CA GLU A 79 -2.71 -6.99 34.11
C GLU A 79 -2.19 -5.60 34.47
N ASN A 80 -0.95 -5.28 34.10
CA ASN A 80 -0.36 -3.96 34.37
C ASN A 80 -1.05 -2.85 33.59
N GLU A 81 -1.43 -3.07 32.34
CA GLU A 81 -2.15 -2.06 31.55
C GLU A 81 -3.52 -1.75 32.12
N TRP A 82 -4.27 -2.78 32.55
CA TRP A 82 -5.53 -2.55 33.27
C TRP A 82 -5.35 -1.74 34.56
N VAL A 83 -4.28 -2.02 35.30
CA VAL A 83 -3.96 -1.22 36.54
C VAL A 83 -3.60 0.21 36.11
N THR A 84 -2.84 0.38 35.08
CA THR A 84 -2.36 1.68 34.58
C THR A 84 -3.51 2.60 34.17
N ILE A 85 -4.45 2.11 33.36
CA ILE A 85 -5.59 2.94 32.91
C ILE A 85 -6.57 3.30 34.05
N LEU A 86 -6.53 2.60 35.16
CA LEU A 86 -7.34 2.88 36.33
C LEU A 86 -6.64 3.77 37.37
N ASP A 87 -5.34 4.08 37.17
CA ASP A 87 -4.58 4.95 38.07
C ASP A 87 -4.74 6.42 37.65
N GLU A 88 -5.50 7.18 38.48
CA GLU A 88 -5.72 8.62 38.26
C GLU A 88 -4.43 9.46 38.28
N ASN A 89 -3.30 8.92 38.73
CA ASN A 89 -2.01 9.60 38.80
C ASN A 89 -1.04 9.11 37.69
N TYR A 90 -1.49 8.25 36.79
CA TYR A 90 -0.63 7.76 35.71
C TYR A 90 -0.13 8.93 34.88
N VAL A 91 1.17 8.94 34.66
CA VAL A 91 1.85 9.84 33.70
C VAL A 91 2.34 8.99 32.55
N GLU A 92 1.84 9.26 31.36
CA GLU A 92 2.25 8.58 30.15
C GLU A 92 3.78 8.59 29.99
N GLN A 93 4.33 7.43 29.77
CA GLN A 93 5.76 7.31 29.42
C GLN A 93 5.92 7.64 27.94
N VAL A 94 7.02 8.31 27.60
CA VAL A 94 7.34 8.56 26.18
C VAL A 94 7.62 7.22 25.52
N THR A 95 6.70 6.79 24.70
CA THR A 95 6.82 5.58 23.86
C THR A 95 7.47 5.90 22.52
N ARG A 96 7.93 4.87 21.81
CA ARG A 96 8.35 5.00 20.41
C ARG A 96 7.09 5.25 19.58
N ASN A 97 7.03 6.37 18.88
CA ASN A 97 5.89 6.70 18.04
C ASN A 97 6.29 7.44 16.77
N VAL A 98 5.47 7.30 15.75
CA VAL A 98 5.46 8.10 14.52
C VAL A 98 4.04 8.61 14.34
N GLY A 99 3.87 9.92 14.30
CA GLY A 99 2.56 10.53 14.03
C GLY A 99 2.10 10.23 12.60
N PRO A 100 0.79 10.48 12.28
CA PRO A 100 0.27 10.22 10.95
C PRO A 100 1.05 10.94 9.86
N LEU A 101 1.65 10.18 8.94
CA LEU A 101 2.41 10.70 7.82
C LEU A 101 1.47 11.28 6.75
N ILE A 102 0.36 10.58 6.45
CA ILE A 102 -0.60 10.96 5.43
C ILE A 102 -1.61 11.95 6.00
N GLN A 103 -1.59 13.17 5.47
CA GLN A 103 -2.57 14.20 5.83
C GLN A 103 -3.83 14.17 4.94
N ALA A 104 -3.76 13.49 3.79
CA ALA A 104 -4.86 13.36 2.86
C ALA A 104 -6.01 12.55 3.45
N ARG A 105 -7.24 13.06 3.32
CA ARG A 105 -8.49 12.45 3.78
C ARG A 105 -9.41 12.23 2.58
N PHE A 106 -8.93 11.47 1.60
CA PHE A 106 -9.67 11.20 0.37
C PHE A 106 -10.80 10.20 0.63
N ASN A 107 -11.74 10.13 -0.31
CA ASN A 107 -12.93 9.31 -0.19
C ASN A 107 -13.25 8.64 -1.54
N GLN A 108 -14.21 7.72 -1.54
CA GLN A 108 -14.59 6.95 -2.72
C GLN A 108 -15.82 7.49 -3.47
N PRO A 109 -16.88 8.01 -2.80
CA PRO A 109 -18.09 8.51 -3.45
C PRO A 109 -17.91 9.94 -4.01
N SER A 110 -18.96 10.44 -4.63
CA SER A 110 -19.03 11.84 -5.09
C SER A 110 -18.68 12.83 -3.97
N PRO A 111 -17.86 13.85 -4.28
CA PRO A 111 -17.38 14.26 -5.60
C PRO A 111 -16.03 13.66 -6.05
N TRP A 112 -15.47 12.68 -5.34
CA TRP A 112 -14.17 12.10 -5.66
C TRP A 112 -14.18 11.23 -6.93
N ASN A 113 -15.33 10.62 -7.25
CA ASN A 113 -15.53 9.67 -8.34
C ASN A 113 -15.97 10.26 -9.68
N LEU A 114 -15.90 11.58 -9.88
CA LEU A 114 -16.48 12.21 -11.07
C LEU A 114 -15.84 11.84 -12.40
N LEU A 115 -14.64 11.27 -12.41
CA LEU A 115 -13.99 10.70 -13.60
C LEU A 115 -14.12 9.18 -13.70
N CYS A 116 -14.65 8.51 -12.68
CA CYS A 116 -14.98 7.11 -12.74
C CYS A 116 -16.14 6.85 -13.73
N PRO A 117 -16.32 5.61 -14.21
CA PRO A 117 -17.38 5.31 -15.19
C PRO A 117 -18.76 5.79 -14.75
N ASN A 118 -19.53 6.29 -15.71
CA ASN A 118 -20.91 6.69 -15.46
C ASN A 118 -21.76 5.48 -15.05
N ASP A 119 -22.47 5.63 -13.94
CA ASP A 119 -23.42 4.64 -13.42
C ASP A 119 -24.56 5.35 -12.69
N PRO A 120 -25.82 5.30 -13.20
CA PRO A 120 -26.94 5.96 -12.59
C PRO A 120 -27.28 5.48 -11.17
N ASP A 121 -26.89 4.26 -10.82
CA ASP A 121 -27.13 3.67 -9.50
C ASP A 121 -26.03 4.02 -8.50
N GLY A 122 -24.92 4.61 -8.99
CA GLY A 122 -23.80 5.01 -8.17
C GLY A 122 -23.91 6.42 -7.57
N PRO A 123 -23.11 6.72 -6.53
CA PRO A 123 -23.13 8.02 -5.87
C PRO A 123 -22.65 9.13 -6.82
N GLY A 124 -23.54 10.11 -7.04
CA GLY A 124 -23.30 11.21 -7.99
C GLY A 124 -23.40 10.82 -9.46
N GLY A 125 -23.96 9.62 -9.76
CA GLY A 125 -24.11 9.13 -11.13
C GLY A 125 -22.86 8.43 -11.69
N HIS A 126 -21.96 7.97 -10.83
CA HIS A 126 -20.70 7.31 -11.20
C HIS A 126 -20.42 6.10 -10.29
N ALA A 127 -19.66 5.14 -10.79
CA ALA A 127 -19.09 4.07 -9.98
C ALA A 127 -18.17 4.64 -8.87
N LEU A 128 -18.00 3.90 -7.78
CA LEU A 128 -17.08 4.30 -6.71
C LEU A 128 -15.62 4.25 -7.17
N VAL A 129 -14.76 5.08 -6.58
CA VAL A 129 -13.30 5.10 -6.86
C VAL A 129 -12.66 3.74 -6.55
N GLY A 130 -13.02 3.12 -5.43
CA GLY A 130 -12.40 1.90 -4.93
C GLY A 130 -11.29 2.16 -3.90
N CYS A 131 -11.29 1.36 -2.83
CA CYS A 131 -10.40 1.55 -1.68
C CYS A 131 -8.91 1.41 -2.05
N VAL A 132 -8.56 0.54 -3.00
CA VAL A 132 -7.16 0.34 -3.44
C VAL A 132 -6.64 1.61 -4.12
N ALA A 133 -7.40 2.19 -5.06
CA ALA A 133 -7.01 3.43 -5.73
C ALA A 133 -6.90 4.61 -4.74
N VAL A 134 -7.84 4.71 -3.77
CA VAL A 134 -7.75 5.75 -2.72
C VAL A 134 -6.47 5.58 -1.90
N SER A 135 -6.14 4.35 -1.48
CA SER A 135 -4.93 4.09 -0.69
C SER A 135 -3.66 4.44 -1.47
N MET A 136 -3.57 4.05 -2.75
CA MET A 136 -2.46 4.43 -3.63
C MET A 136 -2.31 5.94 -3.71
N VAL A 137 -3.40 6.64 -4.04
CA VAL A 137 -3.34 8.09 -4.28
C VAL A 137 -3.04 8.88 -2.99
N GLN A 138 -3.49 8.42 -1.83
CA GLN A 138 -3.11 9.05 -0.56
C GLN A 138 -1.62 8.93 -0.27
N VAL A 139 -1.00 7.78 -0.60
CA VAL A 139 0.47 7.61 -0.52
C VAL A 139 1.19 8.49 -1.54
N MET A 140 0.71 8.53 -2.80
CA MET A 140 1.27 9.42 -3.82
C MET A 140 1.16 10.90 -3.40
N HIS A 141 0.05 11.29 -2.80
CA HIS A 141 -0.15 12.64 -2.28
C HIS A 141 0.82 12.98 -1.13
N TYR A 142 1.09 12.05 -0.24
CA TYR A 142 2.10 12.22 0.83
C TYR A 142 3.48 12.53 0.24
N TRP A 143 3.90 11.80 -0.80
CA TRP A 143 5.16 12.01 -1.47
C TRP A 143 5.14 13.19 -2.46
N SER A 144 3.96 13.71 -2.83
CA SER A 144 3.75 14.64 -3.96
C SER A 144 4.44 14.13 -5.23
N TYR A 145 4.21 12.85 -5.55
CA TYR A 145 4.95 12.13 -6.59
C TYR A 145 4.10 11.01 -7.23
N PRO A 146 4.30 10.74 -8.55
CA PRO A 146 5.08 11.52 -9.53
C PRO A 146 4.27 12.71 -10.07
N GLU A 147 4.93 13.77 -10.56
CA GLU A 147 4.23 14.85 -11.30
C GLU A 147 3.75 14.38 -12.68
N VAL A 148 4.49 13.45 -13.31
CA VAL A 148 4.14 12.79 -14.57
C VAL A 148 4.45 11.31 -14.40
N GLY A 149 3.52 10.45 -14.80
CA GLY A 149 3.71 9.00 -14.76
C GLY A 149 4.47 8.47 -15.97
N TYR A 150 4.43 7.15 -16.17
CA TYR A 150 5.10 6.50 -17.28
C TYR A 150 4.17 5.60 -18.08
N GLY A 151 4.24 5.72 -19.42
CA GLY A 151 3.47 4.92 -20.35
C GLY A 151 1.96 5.09 -20.23
N SER A 152 1.24 4.10 -20.70
CA SER A 152 -0.22 4.08 -20.68
C SER A 152 -0.74 2.67 -20.39
N HIS A 153 -1.97 2.57 -19.90
CA HIS A 153 -2.64 1.29 -19.68
C HIS A 153 -4.11 1.38 -20.04
N GLY A 154 -4.70 0.25 -20.44
CA GLY A 154 -6.12 0.16 -20.69
C GLY A 154 -6.61 -1.28 -20.69
N TYR A 155 -7.83 -1.46 -20.24
CA TYR A 155 -8.48 -2.75 -20.12
C TYR A 155 -9.96 -2.69 -20.50
N ASN A 156 -10.55 -3.86 -20.78
CA ASN A 156 -11.98 -3.97 -21.05
C ASN A 156 -12.72 -4.34 -19.77
N HIS A 157 -13.45 -3.37 -19.21
CA HIS A 157 -14.36 -3.61 -18.09
C HIS A 157 -15.66 -4.25 -18.59
N ASN A 158 -16.19 -5.25 -17.87
CA ASN A 158 -17.36 -6.01 -18.32
C ASN A 158 -18.61 -5.15 -18.50
N GLU A 159 -18.82 -4.14 -17.68
CA GLU A 159 -20.02 -3.28 -17.68
C GLU A 159 -19.79 -1.94 -18.35
N TYR A 160 -18.58 -1.36 -18.24
CA TYR A 160 -18.32 0.01 -18.67
C TYR A 160 -17.48 0.10 -19.95
N GLY A 161 -17.16 -1.04 -20.59
CA GLY A 161 -16.39 -1.06 -21.84
C GLY A 161 -14.90 -0.80 -21.63
N TYR A 162 -14.24 -0.27 -22.67
CA TYR A 162 -12.81 0.00 -22.63
C TYR A 162 -12.49 1.25 -21.81
N LEU A 163 -11.67 1.08 -20.78
CA LEU A 163 -11.15 2.14 -19.92
C LEU A 163 -9.66 2.29 -20.19
N PHE A 164 -9.19 3.55 -20.22
CA PHE A 164 -7.82 3.87 -20.61
C PHE A 164 -7.29 5.07 -19.83
N ALA A 165 -5.99 5.05 -19.54
CA ALA A 165 -5.23 6.16 -18.97
C ALA A 165 -3.87 6.25 -19.64
N ASP A 166 -3.46 7.47 -19.99
CA ASP A 166 -2.10 7.77 -20.43
C ASP A 166 -1.39 8.52 -19.31
N PHE A 167 -0.52 7.81 -18.62
CA PHE A 167 0.17 8.33 -17.44
C PHE A 167 1.31 9.27 -17.84
N GLY A 168 1.95 9.00 -18.99
CA GLY A 168 3.07 9.77 -19.51
C GLY A 168 2.66 11.14 -20.04
N GLU A 169 1.42 11.29 -20.49
CA GLU A 169 0.87 12.55 -20.98
C GLU A 169 0.10 13.34 -19.89
N ALA A 170 -0.09 12.77 -18.70
CA ALA A 170 -0.82 13.37 -17.61
C ALA A 170 0.09 14.11 -16.63
N PHE A 171 -0.27 15.35 -16.29
CA PHE A 171 0.37 16.09 -15.22
C PHE A 171 -0.47 16.03 -13.94
N TYR A 172 0.10 15.50 -12.86
CA TYR A 172 -0.52 15.38 -11.55
C TYR A 172 -0.15 16.55 -10.66
N ASP A 173 -0.99 17.56 -10.64
CA ASP A 173 -0.80 18.80 -9.89
C ASP A 173 -1.16 18.59 -8.40
N PHE A 174 -0.20 18.14 -7.59
CA PHE A 174 -0.38 17.89 -6.17
C PHE A 174 -0.70 19.15 -5.37
N ASP A 175 -0.21 20.33 -5.80
CA ASP A 175 -0.54 21.61 -5.16
C ASP A 175 -2.04 21.95 -5.28
N SER A 176 -2.69 21.43 -6.32
CA SER A 176 -4.14 21.55 -6.54
C SER A 176 -4.97 20.41 -5.91
N MET A 177 -4.37 19.56 -5.07
CA MET A 177 -5.02 18.45 -4.36
C MET A 177 -5.08 18.72 -2.84
N PRO A 178 -6.00 19.55 -2.34
CA PRO A 178 -6.13 19.75 -0.89
C PRO A 178 -6.52 18.45 -0.17
N ASN A 179 -6.10 18.32 1.08
CA ASN A 179 -6.21 17.09 1.87
C ASN A 179 -7.62 16.51 2.02
N ASN A 180 -8.67 17.34 1.95
CA ASN A 180 -10.04 16.96 2.32
C ASN A 180 -11.10 17.45 1.32
N VAL A 181 -10.72 17.95 0.16
CA VAL A 181 -11.64 18.45 -0.87
C VAL A 181 -11.26 17.85 -2.21
N ALA A 182 -12.22 17.21 -2.86
CA ALA A 182 -12.02 16.70 -4.21
C ALA A 182 -11.89 17.83 -5.22
N THR A 183 -10.90 17.73 -6.08
CA THR A 183 -10.63 18.63 -7.21
C THR A 183 -10.48 17.83 -8.50
N SER A 184 -10.45 18.50 -9.65
CA SER A 184 -10.17 17.81 -10.92
C SER A 184 -8.80 17.11 -10.92
N ALA A 185 -7.81 17.67 -10.21
CA ALA A 185 -6.48 17.06 -10.08
C ALA A 185 -6.56 15.74 -9.29
N SER A 186 -7.17 15.73 -8.10
CA SER A 186 -7.33 14.51 -7.32
C SER A 186 -8.20 13.46 -8.01
N GLN A 187 -9.27 13.88 -8.69
CA GLN A 187 -10.15 12.99 -9.46
C GLN A 187 -9.39 12.31 -10.62
N LEU A 188 -8.52 13.06 -11.32
CA LEU A 188 -7.68 12.53 -12.40
C LEU A 188 -6.76 11.42 -11.87
N LEU A 189 -6.01 11.69 -10.82
CA LEU A 189 -5.08 10.73 -10.25
C LEU A 189 -5.82 9.49 -9.68
N LEU A 190 -6.97 9.68 -9.03
CA LEU A 190 -7.82 8.58 -8.54
C LEU A 190 -8.32 7.67 -9.68
N TYR A 191 -8.77 8.28 -10.80
CA TYR A 191 -9.19 7.50 -11.97
C TYR A 191 -8.01 6.76 -12.61
N HIS A 192 -6.88 7.44 -12.81
CA HIS A 192 -5.67 6.84 -13.36
C HIS A 192 -5.15 5.69 -12.49
N ALA A 193 -5.10 5.86 -11.18
CA ALA A 193 -4.74 4.78 -10.26
C ALA A 193 -5.70 3.57 -10.38
N GLY A 194 -6.99 3.82 -10.54
CA GLY A 194 -7.98 2.77 -10.78
C GLY A 194 -7.76 2.04 -12.11
N VAL A 195 -7.48 2.77 -13.20
CA VAL A 195 -7.19 2.15 -14.50
C VAL A 195 -5.91 1.33 -14.44
N ALA A 196 -4.85 1.83 -13.79
CA ALA A 196 -3.56 1.15 -13.66
C ALA A 196 -3.64 -0.24 -13.00
N ILE A 197 -4.71 -0.52 -12.27
CA ILE A 197 -4.90 -1.77 -11.50
C ILE A 197 -6.10 -2.61 -11.99
N ASP A 198 -6.60 -2.35 -13.19
CA ASP A 198 -7.79 -3.02 -13.75
C ASP A 198 -8.98 -2.99 -12.77
N MET A 199 -9.30 -1.82 -12.21
CA MET A 199 -10.34 -1.67 -11.21
C MET A 199 -11.66 -2.29 -11.66
N GLY A 200 -12.17 -3.24 -10.89
CA GLY A 200 -13.53 -3.75 -11.04
C GLY A 200 -14.53 -2.73 -10.50
N TYR A 201 -14.81 -1.69 -11.30
CA TYR A 201 -15.70 -0.60 -10.95
C TYR A 201 -17.14 -1.06 -10.73
N GLY A 202 -17.84 -0.43 -9.79
CA GLY A 202 -19.26 -0.66 -9.56
C GLY A 202 -19.90 0.43 -8.70
N PRO A 203 -21.25 0.55 -8.74
CA PRO A 203 -21.98 1.59 -8.01
C PRO A 203 -22.00 1.40 -6.49
N ASN A 204 -21.90 0.15 -6.04
CA ASN A 204 -21.99 -0.21 -4.62
C ASN A 204 -20.63 -0.63 -4.03
N GLY A 205 -19.60 -0.78 -4.87
CA GLY A 205 -18.25 -1.18 -4.48
C GLY A 205 -17.37 -1.34 -5.71
N SER A 206 -16.13 -0.92 -5.62
CA SER A 206 -15.09 -1.10 -6.63
C SER A 206 -13.90 -1.78 -5.97
N GLY A 207 -13.34 -2.80 -6.62
CA GLY A 207 -12.27 -3.62 -6.06
C GLY A 207 -11.15 -3.91 -7.05
N ALA A 208 -9.94 -4.05 -6.51
CA ALA A 208 -8.76 -4.43 -7.26
C ALA A 208 -7.76 -5.19 -6.36
N TRP A 209 -6.71 -5.73 -6.94
CA TRP A 209 -5.66 -6.43 -6.21
C TRP A 209 -4.61 -5.47 -5.63
N VAL A 210 -4.09 -5.80 -4.45
CA VAL A 210 -3.07 -4.98 -3.77
C VAL A 210 -1.65 -5.44 -4.12
N GLY A 211 -1.37 -6.75 -4.12
CA GLY A 211 -0.01 -7.23 -4.33
C GLY A 211 0.17 -8.63 -4.94
N THR A 212 -0.88 -9.47 -5.02
CA THR A 212 -0.71 -10.89 -5.39
C THR A 212 -1.05 -11.24 -6.83
N HIS A 213 -1.64 -10.34 -7.59
CA HIS A 213 -2.05 -10.52 -8.97
C HIS A 213 -1.48 -9.37 -9.82
N TYR A 214 -1.51 -9.53 -11.12
CA TYR A 214 -1.10 -8.51 -12.07
C TYR A 214 -2.27 -8.17 -13.00
N PRO A 215 -2.55 -6.85 -13.20
CA PRO A 215 -1.97 -5.72 -12.47
C PRO A 215 -2.52 -5.60 -11.03
N CYS A 216 -1.77 -4.90 -10.19
CA CYS A 216 -2.12 -4.63 -8.79
C CYS A 216 -1.50 -3.31 -8.31
N ALA A 217 -1.83 -2.85 -7.09
CA ALA A 217 -1.29 -1.60 -6.56
C ALA A 217 0.24 -1.59 -6.56
N MET A 218 0.90 -2.68 -6.12
CA MET A 218 2.35 -2.80 -6.10
C MET A 218 2.96 -2.62 -7.48
N SER A 219 2.53 -3.41 -8.48
CA SER A 219 3.08 -3.33 -9.84
C SER A 219 2.78 -2.00 -10.52
N ALA A 220 1.59 -1.43 -10.33
CA ALA A 220 1.23 -0.15 -10.90
C ALA A 220 2.06 1.02 -10.35
N MET A 221 2.37 0.99 -9.05
CA MET A 221 3.22 2.02 -8.44
C MET A 221 4.65 1.96 -8.99
N GLU A 222 5.19 0.78 -9.25
CA GLU A 222 6.51 0.62 -9.86
C GLU A 222 6.49 1.00 -11.35
N GLU A 223 5.59 0.41 -12.14
CA GLU A 223 5.61 0.48 -13.60
C GLU A 223 5.09 1.81 -14.16
N HIS A 224 4.05 2.39 -13.53
CA HIS A 224 3.37 3.58 -14.04
C HIS A 224 3.61 4.83 -13.22
N PHE A 225 3.84 4.67 -11.91
CA PHE A 225 4.00 5.81 -10.99
C PHE A 225 5.43 5.96 -10.47
N LEU A 226 6.39 5.24 -11.06
CA LEU A 226 7.83 5.45 -10.90
C LEU A 226 8.31 5.35 -9.45
N TYR A 227 7.76 4.41 -8.68
CA TYR A 227 8.30 4.06 -7.36
C TYR A 227 9.44 3.04 -7.50
N LYS A 228 10.34 3.01 -6.50
CA LYS A 228 11.50 2.12 -6.51
C LYS A 228 11.11 0.65 -6.51
N SER A 229 11.91 -0.20 -7.16
CA SER A 229 11.75 -1.65 -7.18
C SER A 229 12.01 -2.36 -5.83
N ILE A 230 12.29 -1.59 -4.77
CA ILE A 230 12.27 -2.11 -3.39
C ILE A 230 10.85 -2.32 -2.85
N ILE A 231 9.83 -1.81 -3.57
CA ILE A 231 8.43 -2.07 -3.24
C ILE A 231 8.17 -3.59 -3.26
N HIS A 232 7.54 -4.10 -2.22
CA HIS A 232 7.29 -5.52 -2.07
C HIS A 232 5.99 -5.78 -1.30
N PHE A 233 5.48 -6.99 -1.43
CA PHE A 233 4.25 -7.42 -0.79
C PHE A 233 4.55 -8.53 0.22
N GLU A 234 4.06 -8.36 1.46
CA GLU A 234 4.24 -9.28 2.56
C GLU A 234 2.91 -9.74 3.14
N GLU A 235 2.79 -11.02 3.47
CA GLU A 235 1.62 -11.57 4.15
C GLU A 235 1.90 -11.75 5.65
N LYS A 236 0.99 -11.23 6.49
CA LYS A 236 1.13 -11.31 7.96
C LYS A 236 1.32 -12.75 8.46
N ASN A 237 0.71 -13.72 7.77
CA ASN A 237 0.79 -15.14 8.17
C ASN A 237 2.20 -15.75 8.09
N ASP A 238 3.11 -15.10 7.37
CA ASP A 238 4.51 -15.54 7.24
C ASP A 238 5.38 -15.08 8.41
N TYR A 239 4.82 -14.27 9.32
CA TYR A 239 5.50 -13.63 10.43
C TYR A 239 4.88 -13.99 11.79
N SER A 240 5.70 -13.97 12.84
CA SER A 240 5.17 -13.82 14.19
C SER A 240 4.58 -12.42 14.37
N ASN A 241 3.64 -12.24 15.32
CA ASN A 241 3.08 -10.91 15.59
C ASN A 241 4.15 -9.88 15.92
N SER A 242 5.13 -10.21 16.75
CA SER A 242 6.21 -9.28 17.11
C SER A 242 7.07 -8.89 15.92
N ASN A 243 7.38 -9.83 15.02
CA ASN A 243 8.13 -9.51 13.81
C ASN A 243 7.28 -8.65 12.85
N TRP A 244 5.97 -8.94 12.72
CA TRP A 244 5.07 -8.14 11.90
C TRP A 244 5.00 -6.69 12.37
N ILE A 245 4.80 -6.48 13.68
CA ILE A 245 4.82 -5.15 14.29
C ILE A 245 6.16 -4.45 14.02
N SER A 246 7.28 -5.16 14.22
CA SER A 246 8.61 -4.57 14.02
C SER A 246 8.84 -4.10 12.58
N ILE A 247 8.52 -4.92 11.58
CA ILE A 247 8.71 -4.52 10.16
C ILE A 247 7.80 -3.36 9.76
N MET A 248 6.57 -3.31 10.30
CA MET A 248 5.67 -2.18 10.08
C MET A 248 6.20 -0.88 10.71
N GLN A 249 6.72 -0.96 11.95
CA GLN A 249 7.35 0.17 12.62
C GLN A 249 8.60 0.65 11.88
N ASP A 250 9.42 -0.26 11.35
CA ASP A 250 10.63 0.08 10.59
C ASP A 250 10.31 0.81 9.27
N GLU A 251 9.20 0.45 8.61
CA GLU A 251 8.69 1.20 7.45
C GLU A 251 8.31 2.63 7.85
N LEU A 252 7.52 2.78 8.92
CA LEU A 252 7.03 4.08 9.37
C LEU A 252 8.14 4.97 9.93
N ASP A 253 9.12 4.42 10.64
CA ASP A 253 10.33 5.13 11.08
C ASP A 253 11.17 5.63 9.91
N SER A 254 11.13 4.91 8.79
CA SER A 254 11.77 5.32 7.53
C SER A 254 10.95 6.34 6.74
N GLY A 255 9.82 6.80 7.28
CA GLY A 255 8.91 7.74 6.62
C GLY A 255 8.14 7.14 5.44
N ARG A 256 7.96 5.82 5.39
CA ARG A 256 7.24 5.14 4.32
C ARG A 256 5.86 4.66 4.79
N PRO A 257 4.77 5.32 4.35
CA PRO A 257 3.42 4.81 4.58
C PRO A 257 3.23 3.47 3.89
N VAL A 258 2.39 2.63 4.47
CA VAL A 258 2.13 1.26 4.03
C VAL A 258 0.71 1.15 3.47
N ILE A 259 0.54 0.52 2.29
CA ILE A 259 -0.78 0.12 1.81
C ILE A 259 -1.10 -1.24 2.40
N TYR A 260 -2.08 -1.28 3.28
CA TYR A 260 -2.49 -2.48 4.00
C TYR A 260 -3.77 -3.07 3.43
N ARG A 261 -3.89 -4.39 3.46
CA ARG A 261 -5.14 -5.08 3.12
C ARG A 261 -5.57 -6.03 4.24
N GLY A 262 -6.87 -6.26 4.33
CA GLY A 262 -7.47 -7.34 5.11
C GLY A 262 -8.73 -7.86 4.44
N TYR A 263 -9.14 -9.08 4.78
CA TYR A 263 -10.41 -9.64 4.34
C TYR A 263 -11.42 -9.59 5.47
N ASP A 264 -12.68 -9.34 5.13
CA ASP A 264 -13.74 -9.63 6.07
C ASP A 264 -13.97 -11.15 6.15
N ASN A 265 -14.37 -11.63 7.32
CA ASN A 265 -14.64 -13.05 7.53
C ASN A 265 -15.93 -13.55 6.87
N SER A 266 -16.72 -12.68 6.27
CA SER A 266 -17.93 -13.03 5.53
C SER A 266 -17.63 -13.53 4.12
N GLY A 267 -16.39 -13.33 3.64
CA GLY A 267 -15.98 -13.64 2.27
C GLY A 267 -16.53 -12.65 1.24
N ALA A 268 -17.05 -11.51 1.68
CA ALA A 268 -17.63 -10.50 0.79
C ALA A 268 -16.60 -9.63 0.06
N GLY A 269 -15.31 -9.79 0.36
CA GLY A 269 -14.22 -9.11 -0.35
C GLY A 269 -13.09 -8.65 0.56
N GLY A 270 -11.97 -8.29 -0.05
CA GLY A 270 -10.84 -7.64 0.61
C GLY A 270 -11.03 -6.13 0.63
N HIS A 271 -10.41 -5.48 1.61
CA HIS A 271 -10.38 -4.02 1.72
C HIS A 271 -8.96 -3.54 1.84
N ALA A 272 -8.65 -2.38 1.26
CA ALA A 272 -7.39 -1.69 1.39
C ALA A 272 -7.54 -0.39 2.19
N TRP A 273 -6.50 -0.03 2.94
CA TRP A 273 -6.35 1.24 3.66
C TRP A 273 -4.87 1.54 3.84
N ASN A 274 -4.53 2.69 4.40
CA ASN A 274 -3.16 3.01 4.72
C ASN A 274 -2.88 2.87 6.22
N ILE A 275 -1.70 2.35 6.54
CA ILE A 275 -1.08 2.46 7.84
C ILE A 275 0.05 3.48 7.70
N ASP A 276 -0.02 4.57 8.47
CA ASP A 276 0.81 5.74 8.25
C ASP A 276 1.33 6.39 9.54
N GLY A 277 1.23 5.67 10.64
CA GLY A 277 1.76 6.06 11.93
C GLY A 277 1.61 4.96 12.96
N TYR A 278 2.23 5.12 14.12
CA TYR A 278 2.05 4.20 15.23
C TYR A 278 2.34 4.88 16.57
N ASP A 279 1.75 4.34 17.62
CA ASP A 279 2.04 4.63 19.01
C ASP A 279 2.11 3.29 19.74
N ASP A 280 3.35 2.88 20.03
CA ASP A 280 3.67 1.52 20.49
C ASP A 280 3.10 0.44 19.55
N ASP A 281 2.22 -0.43 20.02
CA ASP A 281 1.58 -1.51 19.22
C ASP A 281 0.28 -1.06 18.53
N HIS A 282 -0.12 0.20 18.69
CA HIS A 282 -1.28 0.78 18.02
C HIS A 282 -0.86 1.50 16.75
N PHE A 283 -1.36 1.04 15.60
CA PHE A 283 -1.06 1.62 14.31
C PHE A 283 -2.15 2.59 13.86
N HIS A 284 -1.73 3.75 13.36
CA HIS A 284 -2.65 4.71 12.77
C HIS A 284 -3.16 4.20 11.43
N CYS A 285 -4.48 4.10 11.31
CA CYS A 285 -5.20 3.67 10.12
C CYS A 285 -5.90 4.84 9.46
N ASN A 286 -5.55 5.13 8.21
CA ASN A 286 -6.29 6.01 7.32
C ASN A 286 -7.17 5.16 6.39
N TRP A 287 -8.45 5.09 6.69
CA TRP A 287 -9.38 4.17 6.05
C TRP A 287 -9.78 4.54 4.62
N GLY A 288 -9.44 5.74 4.14
CA GLY A 288 -9.89 6.23 2.81
C GLY A 288 -11.38 6.58 2.76
N TRP A 289 -11.95 7.05 3.88
CA TRP A 289 -13.37 7.42 4.05
C TRP A 289 -13.54 8.88 4.47
N GLY A 290 -12.78 9.77 3.83
CA GLY A 290 -12.84 11.19 4.13
C GLY A 290 -12.35 11.57 5.52
N GLY A 291 -11.48 10.74 6.13
CA GLY A 291 -10.98 10.91 7.49
C GLY A 291 -11.91 10.37 8.58
N SER A 292 -13.08 9.84 8.22
CA SER A 292 -13.98 9.22 9.20
C SER A 292 -13.34 7.99 9.82
N TYR A 293 -13.40 7.92 11.15
CA TYR A 293 -12.83 6.84 11.96
C TYR A 293 -11.31 6.65 11.87
N ASN A 294 -10.56 7.54 11.20
CA ASN A 294 -9.10 7.50 11.28
C ASN A 294 -8.66 7.52 12.75
N GLY A 295 -7.64 6.74 13.08
CA GLY A 295 -7.16 6.61 14.45
C GLY A 295 -6.20 5.45 14.63
N TYR A 296 -5.83 5.21 15.86
CA TYR A 296 -4.88 4.19 16.26
C TYR A 296 -5.60 2.93 16.71
N PHE A 297 -5.18 1.76 16.21
CA PHE A 297 -5.79 0.47 16.48
C PHE A 297 -4.72 -0.57 16.81
N LEU A 298 -4.99 -1.44 17.76
CA LEU A 298 -4.06 -2.47 18.21
C LEU A 298 -3.92 -3.58 17.15
N PHE A 299 -2.70 -3.84 16.71
CA PHE A 299 -2.39 -4.89 15.72
C PHE A 299 -1.67 -6.11 16.34
N SER A 300 -1.37 -6.07 17.64
CA SER A 300 -0.94 -7.22 18.41
C SER A 300 -2.12 -8.14 18.76
N ASN A 301 -1.82 -9.34 19.26
CA ASN A 301 -2.87 -10.22 19.81
C ASN A 301 -3.49 -9.60 21.06
N LEU A 302 -4.80 -9.60 21.16
CA LEU A 302 -5.49 -9.06 22.33
C LEU A 302 -5.28 -9.90 23.61
N SER A 303 -4.94 -11.17 23.48
CA SER A 303 -4.80 -12.09 24.62
C SER A 303 -3.46 -12.82 24.62
N ALA A 304 -2.97 -13.21 25.79
CA ALA A 304 -1.76 -14.00 26.00
C ALA A 304 -1.78 -15.40 25.32
N GLY A 305 -2.93 -15.86 24.84
CA GLY A 305 -3.11 -17.18 24.21
C GLY A 305 -2.67 -17.28 22.75
N GLY A 306 -2.19 -16.20 22.14
CA GLY A 306 -1.63 -16.22 20.78
C GLY A 306 -2.61 -16.59 19.66
N TYR A 307 -3.90 -16.39 19.84
CA TYR A 307 -4.90 -16.63 18.80
C TYR A 307 -5.00 -15.43 17.87
N THR A 308 -4.67 -15.63 16.60
CA THR A 308 -4.88 -14.63 15.54
C THR A 308 -6.06 -15.05 14.68
N PHE A 309 -7.09 -14.22 14.61
CA PHE A 309 -8.23 -14.44 13.74
C PHE A 309 -8.14 -13.69 12.41
N GLY A 310 -7.17 -12.80 12.23
CA GLY A 310 -6.99 -11.99 11.03
C GLY A 310 -6.47 -12.79 9.85
N GLN A 311 -7.34 -13.44 9.09
CA GLN A 311 -6.94 -14.09 7.84
C GLN A 311 -6.78 -13.07 6.72
N GLY A 312 -5.73 -13.25 5.89
CA GLY A 312 -5.50 -12.47 4.69
C GLY A 312 -5.04 -11.03 4.91
N GLN A 313 -4.51 -10.71 6.11
CA GLN A 313 -3.82 -9.45 6.32
C GLN A 313 -2.49 -9.46 5.59
N ALA A 314 -2.22 -8.39 4.84
CA ALA A 314 -1.00 -8.22 4.09
C ALA A 314 -0.72 -6.74 3.83
N ALA A 315 0.50 -6.42 3.43
CA ALA A 315 0.95 -5.07 3.22
C ALA A 315 1.83 -4.94 1.97
N VAL A 316 1.70 -3.82 1.27
CA VAL A 316 2.72 -3.33 0.33
C VAL A 316 3.59 -2.35 1.08
N MET A 317 4.88 -2.66 1.14
CA MET A 317 5.93 -1.96 1.86
C MET A 317 7.02 -1.47 0.90
N GLY A 318 8.00 -0.70 1.39
CA GLY A 318 9.08 -0.18 0.56
C GLY A 318 8.61 0.90 -0.41
N ILE A 319 7.49 1.58 -0.13
CA ILE A 319 6.90 2.57 -1.03
C ILE A 319 7.69 3.87 -0.94
N GLU A 320 8.62 4.05 -1.85
CA GLU A 320 9.51 5.20 -1.90
C GLU A 320 9.67 5.68 -3.35
N PRO A 321 9.56 7.00 -3.62
CA PRO A 321 9.75 7.57 -4.95
C PRO A 321 11.09 7.20 -5.57
N LEU A 322 11.08 6.89 -6.85
CA LEU A 322 12.31 6.73 -7.60
C LEU A 322 13.01 8.09 -7.71
N SER A 323 14.30 8.12 -7.39
CA SER A 323 15.08 9.34 -7.62
C SER A 323 15.35 9.51 -9.10
N LEU A 324 14.80 10.57 -9.69
CA LEU A 324 15.08 10.95 -11.08
C LEU A 324 16.32 11.84 -11.18
N SER A 325 17.19 11.86 -10.17
CA SER A 325 18.44 12.65 -10.20
C SER A 325 19.53 11.98 -11.03
N GLU A 326 19.43 10.69 -11.25
CA GLU A 326 20.41 9.89 -12.01
C GLU A 326 19.76 9.35 -13.30
N PRO A 327 20.49 9.25 -14.41
CA PRO A 327 20.00 8.64 -15.64
C PRO A 327 19.74 7.14 -15.47
N ASN A 328 18.83 6.59 -16.27
CA ASN A 328 18.53 5.16 -16.28
C ASN A 328 18.90 4.56 -17.64
N ILE A 329 20.09 4.01 -17.72
CA ILE A 329 20.59 3.35 -18.93
C ILE A 329 20.24 1.87 -18.88
N VAL A 330 19.52 1.41 -19.88
CA VAL A 330 19.13 0.01 -20.03
C VAL A 330 19.67 -0.60 -21.32
N LEU A 331 19.97 -1.89 -21.29
CA LEU A 331 20.30 -2.67 -22.47
C LEU A 331 19.00 -2.98 -23.24
N MET A 332 18.91 -2.55 -24.49
CA MET A 332 17.76 -2.76 -25.36
C MET A 332 17.95 -3.96 -26.28
N ASP A 333 19.15 -4.11 -26.83
CA ASP A 333 19.46 -5.17 -27.78
C ASP A 333 20.98 -5.45 -27.82
N SER A 334 21.34 -6.63 -28.29
CA SER A 334 22.74 -6.99 -28.59
C SER A 334 22.79 -7.99 -29.71
N TYR A 335 23.76 -7.82 -30.61
CA TYR A 335 24.07 -8.77 -31.66
C TYR A 335 25.58 -8.81 -31.92
N PHE A 336 26.04 -9.76 -32.68
CA PHE A 336 27.45 -9.86 -33.11
C PHE A 336 27.59 -9.95 -34.63
N GLU A 337 28.72 -9.49 -35.13
CA GLU A 337 29.14 -9.68 -36.49
C GLU A 337 30.48 -10.41 -36.52
N GLU A 338 30.60 -11.39 -37.38
CA GLU A 338 31.83 -12.13 -37.56
C GLU A 338 32.82 -11.29 -38.42
N ILE A 339 33.99 -10.99 -37.85
CA ILE A 339 35.04 -10.23 -38.51
C ILE A 339 35.99 -11.16 -39.26
N SER A 340 36.33 -12.30 -38.67
CA SER A 340 37.11 -13.34 -39.29
C SER A 340 36.65 -14.72 -38.86
N GLY A 341 36.44 -15.63 -39.82
CA GLY A 341 35.93 -16.96 -39.64
C GLY A 341 35.42 -17.55 -40.95
N ASP A 342 34.44 -18.42 -40.92
CA ASP A 342 33.86 -19.05 -42.10
C ASP A 342 32.61 -18.36 -42.66
N GLY A 343 32.08 -17.36 -41.91
CA GLY A 343 30.97 -16.52 -42.33
C GLY A 343 29.60 -17.21 -42.25
N ASP A 344 29.45 -18.25 -41.46
CA ASP A 344 28.20 -19.02 -41.37
C ASP A 344 27.21 -18.46 -40.32
N GLY A 345 27.61 -17.44 -39.54
CA GLY A 345 26.80 -16.79 -38.50
C GLY A 345 26.70 -17.60 -37.21
N VAL A 346 27.50 -18.64 -37.07
CA VAL A 346 27.61 -19.46 -35.86
C VAL A 346 28.98 -19.27 -35.24
N VAL A 347 29.04 -18.86 -33.98
CA VAL A 347 30.31 -18.61 -33.29
C VAL A 347 31.08 -19.93 -33.09
N ASN A 348 32.25 -20.03 -33.69
CA ASN A 348 33.15 -21.19 -33.61
C ASN A 348 34.49 -20.83 -32.94
N PRO A 349 35.19 -21.80 -32.33
CA PRO A 349 36.51 -21.54 -31.75
C PRO A 349 37.54 -21.05 -32.77
N GLY A 350 38.13 -19.91 -32.47
CA GLY A 350 39.18 -19.28 -33.31
C GLY A 350 38.67 -18.17 -34.22
N GLU A 351 37.39 -17.82 -34.12
CA GLU A 351 36.78 -16.71 -34.84
C GLU A 351 36.91 -15.40 -34.06
N GLU A 352 36.90 -14.30 -34.75
CA GLU A 352 36.90 -12.94 -34.19
C GLU A 352 35.56 -12.25 -34.50
N LEU A 353 34.97 -11.64 -33.49
CA LEU A 353 33.63 -11.08 -33.56
C LEU A 353 33.64 -9.65 -33.04
N ASP A 354 32.86 -8.76 -33.67
CA ASP A 354 32.40 -7.52 -33.05
C ASP A 354 31.05 -7.75 -32.37
N ILE A 355 30.90 -7.21 -31.16
CA ILE A 355 29.65 -7.22 -30.40
C ILE A 355 29.07 -5.81 -30.43
N PHE A 356 27.86 -5.70 -30.91
CA PHE A 356 27.08 -4.46 -30.92
C PHE A 356 26.07 -4.50 -29.80
N ILE A 357 26.05 -3.45 -28.98
CA ILE A 357 25.16 -3.29 -27.82
C ILE A 357 24.37 -2.02 -28.02
N THR A 358 23.03 -2.13 -28.04
CA THR A 358 22.16 -0.98 -28.06
C THR A 358 21.69 -0.68 -26.65
N ILE A 359 22.01 0.50 -26.14
CA ILE A 359 21.53 1.01 -24.84
C ILE A 359 20.64 2.23 -25.06
N GLN A 360 19.69 2.44 -24.13
CA GLN A 360 18.79 3.59 -24.15
C GLN A 360 18.75 4.24 -22.78
N ASN A 361 18.70 5.59 -22.74
CA ASN A 361 18.37 6.33 -21.54
C ASN A 361 16.86 6.53 -21.48
N LEU A 362 16.22 5.83 -20.57
CA LEU A 362 14.76 5.80 -20.52
C LEU A 362 14.16 7.16 -20.12
N ILE A 363 12.95 7.41 -20.58
CA ILE A 363 12.08 8.50 -20.10
C ILE A 363 11.48 8.07 -18.74
N PRO A 364 11.33 8.95 -17.73
CA PRO A 364 11.62 10.38 -17.71
C PRO A 364 12.99 10.75 -17.07
N TRP A 365 13.97 9.87 -17.06
CA TRP A 365 15.27 10.10 -16.43
C TRP A 365 16.08 11.18 -17.13
N PRO A 366 16.94 11.94 -16.39
CA PRO A 366 17.75 12.98 -16.98
C PRO A 366 18.77 12.46 -17.96
N THR A 367 19.31 13.35 -18.77
CA THR A 367 20.40 13.07 -19.72
C THR A 367 21.58 12.40 -19.01
N ALA A 368 22.03 11.28 -19.56
CA ALA A 368 23.22 10.59 -19.11
C ALA A 368 24.46 11.21 -19.73
N THR A 369 25.52 11.40 -18.96
CA THR A 369 26.80 11.93 -19.42
C THR A 369 27.95 11.09 -18.91
N ASN A 370 29.04 11.04 -19.68
CA ASN A 370 30.26 10.31 -19.32
C ASN A 370 30.01 8.82 -19.03
N ILE A 371 29.28 8.17 -19.91
CA ILE A 371 28.92 6.75 -19.77
C ILE A 371 30.13 5.90 -20.19
N ALA A 372 30.61 5.07 -19.28
CA ALA A 372 31.67 4.10 -19.54
C ALA A 372 31.07 2.70 -19.61
N LEU A 373 31.32 2.01 -20.70
CA LEU A 373 30.90 0.61 -20.88
C LEU A 373 32.14 -0.28 -20.79
N THR A 374 32.00 -1.39 -20.06
CA THR A 374 33.09 -2.38 -19.94
C THR A 374 32.53 -3.76 -20.19
N LEU A 375 33.15 -4.48 -21.16
CA LEU A 375 32.84 -5.86 -21.44
C LEU A 375 33.73 -6.77 -20.60
N SER A 376 33.13 -7.79 -19.98
CA SER A 376 33.85 -8.81 -19.21
C SER A 376 33.29 -10.21 -19.49
N THR A 377 34.10 -11.23 -19.25
CA THR A 377 33.67 -12.64 -19.36
C THR A 377 34.30 -13.48 -18.25
N GLU A 378 33.54 -14.44 -17.75
CA GLU A 378 34.06 -15.49 -16.84
C GLU A 378 34.46 -16.77 -17.63
N GLU A 379 34.18 -16.81 -18.94
CA GLU A 379 34.48 -17.96 -19.81
C GLU A 379 35.96 -17.93 -20.27
N PRO A 380 36.81 -18.87 -19.80
CA PRO A 380 38.25 -18.82 -20.07
C PRO A 380 38.62 -19.12 -21.53
N SER A 381 37.69 -19.59 -22.33
CA SER A 381 37.90 -19.84 -23.77
C SER A 381 37.67 -18.59 -24.62
N ILE A 382 37.18 -17.50 -24.05
CA ILE A 382 36.93 -16.22 -24.70
C ILE A 382 38.05 -15.25 -24.34
N THR A 383 38.63 -14.61 -25.34
CA THR A 383 39.59 -13.50 -25.17
C THR A 383 38.93 -12.22 -25.66
N ILE A 384 38.74 -11.25 -24.77
CA ILE A 384 38.26 -9.92 -25.12
C ILE A 384 39.47 -9.13 -25.63
N LEU A 385 39.38 -8.59 -26.87
CA LEU A 385 40.43 -7.82 -27.52
C LEU A 385 40.29 -6.32 -27.24
N ASP A 386 39.05 -5.83 -27.14
CA ASP A 386 38.70 -4.49 -26.74
C ASP A 386 37.55 -4.57 -25.74
N ASP A 387 37.75 -4.08 -24.52
CA ASP A 387 36.80 -4.23 -23.40
C ASP A 387 36.13 -2.93 -23.01
N TYR A 388 36.39 -1.83 -23.73
CA TYR A 388 35.96 -0.51 -23.26
C TYR A 388 35.39 0.36 -24.36
N ASP A 389 34.25 1.01 -24.05
CA ASP A 389 33.72 2.10 -24.87
C ASP A 389 33.28 3.28 -23.97
N PHE A 390 33.27 4.48 -24.56
CA PHE A 390 32.93 5.71 -23.88
C PHE A 390 31.96 6.56 -24.69
N ILE A 391 30.81 6.91 -24.06
CA ILE A 391 29.79 7.71 -24.68
C ILE A 391 29.68 9.02 -23.89
N GLU A 392 29.84 10.15 -24.57
CA GLU A 392 29.84 11.46 -23.92
C GLU A 392 28.45 11.81 -23.36
N ILE A 393 27.38 11.52 -24.11
CA ILE A 393 26.02 11.92 -23.78
C ILE A 393 24.98 10.98 -24.44
N ILE A 394 23.95 10.61 -23.67
CA ILE A 394 22.70 10.02 -24.16
C ILE A 394 21.55 10.83 -23.52
N ASN A 395 20.81 11.58 -24.37
CA ASN A 395 19.67 12.34 -23.87
C ASN A 395 18.53 11.41 -23.44
N THR A 396 17.59 11.96 -22.69
CA THR A 396 16.36 11.26 -22.32
C THR A 396 15.67 10.70 -23.58
N ASP A 397 15.30 9.44 -23.55
CA ASP A 397 14.69 8.64 -24.64
C ASP A 397 15.59 8.38 -25.87
N ASP A 398 16.82 8.88 -25.88
CA ASP A 398 17.77 8.55 -26.94
C ASP A 398 18.42 7.16 -26.70
N SER A 399 18.78 6.49 -27.79
CA SER A 399 19.56 5.25 -27.79
C SER A 399 20.90 5.44 -28.47
N TYR A 400 21.87 4.55 -28.14
CA TYR A 400 23.19 4.48 -28.69
C TYR A 400 23.54 3.01 -28.98
N THR A 401 24.13 2.76 -30.15
CA THR A 401 24.59 1.41 -30.53
C THR A 401 26.06 1.46 -30.85
#